data_d13c43af3c45d6db273779e02db50f1a
#
_entry.id   d13c43af3c45d6db273779e02db50f1a
#
_cell.length_a   1.000
_cell.length_b   1.000
_cell.length_c   1.000
_cell.angle_alpha   90.00
_cell.angle_beta   90.00
_cell.angle_gamma   90.00
#
_symmetry.space_group_name_H-M   'P 1'
#
loop_
_entity.id
_entity.type
_entity.pdbx_description
1 polymer ?
#
loop_
_entity_poly.entity_id
_entity_poly.type
_entity_poly.pdbx_seq_one_letter_code
_entity_poly.pdbx_strand_id
1 'polypeptide(L)'
;MVFLPWRYLVPPALLLLGAGLFILYKDWERRKNFEVSYLEWEIRRLVQSGEEEKAKKLIEEGLKKGGAFKPIILSYALDGKEDRKKLLEIISSLKDDQIKSLYTERLAFAYYKEGQKEKALGVLNSIGKENFNYHSAQLLKAQVLLESNRKEEAKKVLESVLKEAMGTYWSNLAQALLMEM
;
A
#
# COMPACT_ATOMS: atom_id res chain seq x y z
N MET A 1 -62.77 7.68 8.65
CA MET A 1 -61.51 6.90 8.46
C MET A 1 -60.92 7.25 7.12
N VAL A 2 -59.79 7.97 7.11
CA VAL A 2 -59.11 8.35 5.84
C VAL A 2 -58.20 7.19 5.47
N PHE A 3 -58.58 6.41 4.48
CA PHE A 3 -57.72 5.36 3.90
C PHE A 3 -56.61 6.05 3.11
N LEU A 4 -55.41 6.10 3.66
CA LEU A 4 -54.23 6.54 2.91
C LEU A 4 -53.96 5.51 1.79
N PRO A 5 -53.98 5.92 0.48
CA PRO A 5 -53.73 4.98 -0.61
C PRO A 5 -52.37 4.33 -0.42
N TRP A 6 -52.28 3.04 -0.57
CA TRP A 6 -51.08 2.22 -0.29
C TRP A 6 -49.84 2.69 -1.08
N ARG A 7 -50.04 3.34 -2.25
CA ARG A 7 -48.99 3.97 -3.05
C ARG A 7 -48.16 5.02 -2.28
N TYR A 8 -48.73 5.64 -1.22
CA TYR A 8 -48.02 6.60 -0.36
C TYR A 8 -47.30 5.92 0.82
N LEU A 9 -47.63 4.68 1.14
CA LEU A 9 -47.00 3.90 2.23
C LEU A 9 -45.80 3.10 1.73
N VAL A 10 -45.79 2.69 0.44
CA VAL A 10 -44.71 1.86 -0.13
C VAL A 10 -43.36 2.59 -0.15
N PRO A 11 -43.22 3.85 -0.61
CA PRO A 11 -41.93 4.52 -0.63
C PRO A 11 -41.29 4.67 0.77
N PRO A 12 -42.00 5.15 1.82
CA PRO A 12 -41.40 5.23 3.15
C PRO A 12 -41.08 3.85 3.75
N ALA A 13 -41.89 2.83 3.46
CA ALA A 13 -41.61 1.47 3.90
C ALA A 13 -40.32 0.91 3.26
N LEU A 14 -40.09 1.15 1.95
CA LEU A 14 -38.87 0.76 1.26
C LEU A 14 -37.64 1.51 1.81
N LEU A 15 -37.78 2.81 2.13
CA LEU A 15 -36.71 3.58 2.75
C LEU A 15 -36.34 3.05 4.13
N LEU A 16 -37.34 2.70 4.96
CA LEU A 16 -37.09 2.12 6.28
C LEU A 16 -36.42 0.74 6.19
N LEU A 17 -36.86 -0.11 5.23
CA LEU A 17 -36.22 -1.39 4.98
C LEU A 17 -34.77 -1.21 4.50
N GLY A 18 -34.52 -0.29 3.57
CA GLY A 18 -33.18 0.04 3.10
C GLY A 18 -32.26 0.54 4.22
N ALA A 19 -32.78 1.44 5.07
CA ALA A 19 -32.04 1.93 6.24
C ALA A 19 -31.75 0.82 7.23
N GLY A 20 -32.72 -0.06 7.51
CA GLY A 20 -32.52 -1.23 8.38
C GLY A 20 -31.45 -2.18 7.86
N LEU A 21 -31.51 -2.54 6.58
CA LEU A 21 -30.48 -3.37 5.92
C LEU A 21 -29.09 -2.71 5.95
N PHE A 22 -29.03 -1.41 5.72
CA PHE A 22 -27.78 -0.65 5.80
C PHE A 22 -27.18 -0.68 7.22
N ILE A 23 -28.00 -0.50 8.26
CA ILE A 23 -27.54 -0.57 9.65
C ILE A 23 -27.02 -1.97 9.98
N LEU A 24 -27.76 -3.02 9.60
CA LEU A 24 -27.33 -4.42 9.80
C LEU A 24 -26.02 -4.72 9.07
N TYR A 25 -25.88 -4.25 7.82
CA TYR A 25 -24.65 -4.39 7.06
C TYR A 25 -23.47 -3.70 7.75
N LYS A 26 -23.67 -2.46 8.24
CA LYS A 26 -22.63 -1.69 8.96
C LYS A 26 -22.24 -2.33 10.29
N ASP A 27 -23.19 -2.89 11.02
CA ASP A 27 -22.88 -3.61 12.26
C ASP A 27 -22.11 -4.91 12.00
N TRP A 28 -22.49 -5.66 10.96
CA TRP A 28 -21.75 -6.84 10.52
C TRP A 28 -20.32 -6.49 10.06
N GLU A 29 -20.15 -5.44 9.25
CA GLU A 29 -18.85 -4.94 8.83
C GLU A 29 -17.97 -4.54 10.02
N ARG A 30 -18.55 -3.85 11.00
CA ARG A 30 -17.87 -3.44 12.23
C ARG A 30 -17.39 -4.65 13.05
N ARG A 31 -18.25 -5.64 13.27
CA ARG A 31 -17.89 -6.87 13.99
C ARG A 31 -16.77 -7.62 13.29
N LYS A 32 -16.89 -7.78 11.97
CA LYS A 32 -15.86 -8.41 11.16
C LYS A 32 -14.52 -7.68 11.27
N ASN A 33 -14.52 -6.35 11.15
CA ASN A 33 -13.29 -5.55 11.26
C ASN A 33 -12.70 -5.62 12.67
N PHE A 34 -13.51 -5.70 13.72
CA PHE A 34 -13.04 -5.87 15.09
C PHE A 34 -12.32 -7.22 15.27
N GLU A 35 -12.89 -8.32 14.80
CA GLU A 35 -12.24 -9.63 14.85
C GLU A 35 -10.91 -9.64 14.10
N VAL A 36 -10.87 -9.05 12.90
CA VAL A 36 -9.64 -9.01 12.08
C VAL A 36 -8.59 -8.08 12.69
N SER A 37 -9.00 -6.99 13.37
CA SER A 37 -8.07 -6.12 14.09
C SER A 37 -7.41 -6.82 15.28
N TYR A 38 -8.15 -7.68 15.98
CA TYR A 38 -7.60 -8.49 17.06
C TYR A 38 -6.59 -9.52 16.52
N LEU A 39 -6.92 -10.18 15.40
CA LEU A 39 -5.98 -11.09 14.72
C LEU A 39 -4.71 -10.36 14.27
N GLU A 40 -4.82 -9.16 13.71
CA GLU A 40 -3.66 -8.35 13.32
C GLU A 40 -2.76 -8.04 14.52
N TRP A 41 -3.36 -7.63 15.65
CA TRP A 41 -2.62 -7.37 16.87
C TRP A 41 -1.87 -8.61 17.37
N GLU A 42 -2.51 -9.78 17.35
CA GLU A 42 -1.89 -11.05 17.77
C GLU A 42 -0.77 -11.47 16.81
N ILE A 43 -0.97 -11.34 15.49
CA ILE A 43 0.07 -11.58 14.48
C ILE A 43 1.28 -10.69 14.75
N ARG A 44 1.08 -9.40 14.96
CA ARG A 44 2.15 -8.43 15.23
C ARG A 44 2.95 -8.84 16.46
N ARG A 45 2.28 -9.23 17.55
CA ARG A 45 2.90 -9.70 18.76
C ARG A 45 3.78 -10.95 18.51
N LEU A 46 3.26 -11.92 17.77
CA LEU A 46 3.98 -13.16 17.45
C LEU A 46 5.19 -12.90 16.54
N VAL A 47 5.05 -12.02 15.55
CA VAL A 47 6.18 -11.61 14.69
C VAL A 47 7.27 -10.92 15.53
N GLN A 48 6.90 -10.03 16.46
CA GLN A 48 7.84 -9.33 17.33
C GLN A 48 8.55 -10.27 18.32
N SER A 49 7.86 -11.34 18.77
CA SER A 49 8.46 -12.36 19.67
C SER A 49 9.25 -13.43 18.93
N GLY A 50 9.29 -13.41 17.59
CA GLY A 50 9.99 -14.43 16.79
C GLY A 50 9.24 -15.76 16.66
N GLU A 51 7.96 -15.81 17.02
CA GLU A 51 7.12 -17.02 16.94
C GLU A 51 6.53 -17.21 15.53
N GLU A 52 7.42 -17.33 14.52
CA GLU A 52 7.07 -17.29 13.09
C GLU A 52 6.00 -18.33 12.68
N GLU A 53 6.12 -19.58 13.16
CA GLU A 53 5.18 -20.64 12.77
C GLU A 53 3.74 -20.39 13.29
N LYS A 54 3.60 -19.78 14.46
CA LYS A 54 2.30 -19.38 14.97
C LYS A 54 1.78 -18.17 14.22
N ALA A 55 2.64 -17.19 13.92
CA ALA A 55 2.28 -16.03 13.14
C ALA A 55 1.77 -16.41 11.75
N LYS A 56 2.44 -17.33 11.04
CA LYS A 56 2.01 -17.83 9.72
C LYS A 56 0.59 -18.37 9.72
N LYS A 57 0.23 -19.19 10.70
CA LYS A 57 -1.14 -19.74 10.83
C LYS A 57 -2.19 -18.65 10.98
N LEU A 58 -1.92 -17.65 11.84
CA LEU A 58 -2.84 -16.53 12.03
C LEU A 58 -2.90 -15.59 10.84
N ILE A 59 -1.78 -15.40 10.12
CA ILE A 59 -1.75 -14.65 8.86
C ILE A 59 -2.70 -15.31 7.84
N GLU A 60 -2.62 -16.62 7.65
CA GLU A 60 -3.52 -17.34 6.74
C GLU A 60 -4.99 -17.22 7.14
N GLU A 61 -5.29 -17.31 8.43
CA GLU A 61 -6.65 -17.11 8.96
C GLU A 61 -7.14 -15.67 8.69
N GLY A 62 -6.33 -14.67 9.01
CA GLY A 62 -6.66 -13.26 8.81
C GLY A 62 -6.88 -12.91 7.34
N LEU A 63 -6.07 -13.48 6.43
CA LEU A 63 -6.23 -13.29 4.98
C LEU A 63 -7.54 -13.91 4.46
N LYS A 64 -7.98 -15.05 4.99
CA LYS A 64 -9.28 -15.68 4.66
C LYS A 64 -10.46 -14.83 5.14
N LYS A 65 -10.37 -14.25 6.34
CA LYS A 65 -11.40 -13.36 6.88
C LYS A 65 -11.51 -12.04 6.10
N GLY A 66 -10.40 -11.55 5.55
CA GLY A 66 -10.36 -10.30 4.78
C GLY A 66 -10.66 -9.06 5.63
N GLY A 67 -11.33 -8.06 5.04
CA GLY A 67 -11.68 -6.80 5.73
C GLY A 67 -10.61 -5.71 5.62
N ALA A 68 -10.79 -4.61 6.38
CA ALA A 68 -9.95 -3.40 6.28
C ALA A 68 -8.46 -3.64 6.65
N PHE A 69 -8.18 -4.66 7.46
CA PHE A 69 -6.82 -4.99 7.91
C PHE A 69 -6.07 -5.94 6.99
N LYS A 70 -6.71 -6.44 5.92
CA LYS A 70 -6.07 -7.37 4.98
C LYS A 70 -4.74 -6.86 4.43
N PRO A 71 -4.56 -5.58 4.02
CA PRO A 71 -3.28 -5.08 3.53
C PRO A 71 -2.15 -5.16 4.56
N ILE A 72 -2.46 -4.88 5.83
CA ILE A 72 -1.49 -4.94 6.92
C ILE A 72 -1.10 -6.41 7.19
N ILE A 73 -2.08 -7.32 7.22
CA ILE A 73 -1.82 -8.75 7.40
C ILE A 73 -0.97 -9.31 6.24
N LEU A 74 -1.25 -8.91 5.00
CA LEU A 74 -0.43 -9.25 3.84
C LEU A 74 1.02 -8.77 3.98
N SER A 75 1.25 -7.60 4.60
CA SER A 75 2.60 -7.09 4.80
C SER A 75 3.45 -7.97 5.72
N TYR A 76 2.85 -8.61 6.72
CA TYR A 76 3.55 -9.60 7.55
C TYR A 76 3.90 -10.89 6.79
N ALA A 77 3.17 -11.21 5.73
CA ALA A 77 3.43 -12.37 4.89
C ALA A 77 4.57 -12.16 3.88
N LEU A 78 5.19 -10.97 3.83
CA LEU A 78 6.30 -10.67 2.91
C LEU A 78 7.64 -11.33 3.34
N ASP A 79 7.76 -11.82 4.58
CA ASP A 79 8.93 -12.57 5.10
C ASP A 79 10.30 -11.92 4.78
N GLY A 80 10.36 -10.59 4.70
CA GLY A 80 11.57 -9.87 4.30
C GLY A 80 12.01 -10.09 2.85
N LYS A 81 11.30 -10.93 2.07
CA LYS A 81 11.49 -11.11 0.64
C LYS A 81 10.45 -10.31 -0.13
N GLU A 82 10.90 -9.62 -1.16
CA GLU A 82 9.99 -8.84 -2.02
C GLU A 82 9.19 -9.79 -2.93
N ASP A 83 8.01 -10.22 -2.47
CA ASP A 83 7.06 -11.01 -3.24
C ASP A 83 6.18 -10.10 -4.07
N ARG A 84 6.45 -9.99 -5.37
CA ARG A 84 5.72 -9.13 -6.31
C ARG A 84 4.21 -9.41 -6.34
N LYS A 85 3.80 -10.67 -6.25
CA LYS A 85 2.38 -11.03 -6.27
C LYS A 85 1.65 -10.48 -5.05
N LYS A 86 2.25 -10.63 -3.87
CA LYS A 86 1.72 -10.07 -2.62
C LYS A 86 1.74 -8.54 -2.64
N LEU A 87 2.82 -7.92 -3.15
CA LEU A 87 2.90 -6.47 -3.29
C LEU A 87 1.79 -5.92 -4.18
N LEU A 88 1.52 -6.54 -5.34
CA LEU A 88 0.42 -6.16 -6.22
C LEU A 88 -0.95 -6.31 -5.55
N GLU A 89 -1.16 -7.37 -4.77
CA GLU A 89 -2.40 -7.56 -4.00
C GLU A 89 -2.57 -6.48 -2.93
N ILE A 90 -1.49 -6.13 -2.20
CA ILE A 90 -1.51 -5.03 -1.22
C ILE A 90 -1.87 -3.72 -1.92
N ILE A 91 -1.15 -3.36 -2.99
CA ILE A 91 -1.38 -2.12 -3.75
C ILE A 91 -2.83 -2.02 -4.24
N SER A 92 -3.40 -3.12 -4.76
CA SER A 92 -4.78 -3.15 -5.26
C SER A 92 -5.83 -3.00 -4.16
N SER A 93 -5.51 -3.40 -2.93
CA SER A 93 -6.43 -3.38 -1.77
C SER A 93 -6.38 -2.07 -0.97
N LEU A 94 -5.33 -1.26 -1.15
CA LEU A 94 -5.16 0.01 -0.47
C LEU A 94 -6.01 1.12 -1.11
N LYS A 95 -6.63 1.95 -0.25
CA LYS A 95 -7.38 3.15 -0.66
C LYS A 95 -6.56 4.44 -0.47
N ASP A 96 -5.63 4.43 0.47
CA ASP A 96 -4.78 5.56 0.77
C ASP A 96 -3.61 5.62 -0.21
N ASP A 97 -3.53 6.70 -1.00
CA ASP A 97 -2.53 6.86 -2.04
C ASP A 97 -1.11 7.02 -1.48
N GLN A 98 -0.95 7.55 -0.27
CA GLN A 98 0.34 7.70 0.39
C GLN A 98 0.90 6.32 0.78
N ILE A 99 0.09 5.49 1.43
CA ILE A 99 0.50 4.12 1.78
C ILE A 99 0.69 3.28 0.52
N LYS A 100 -0.17 3.47 -0.48
CA LYS A 100 -0.07 2.79 -1.78
C LYS A 100 1.25 3.12 -2.48
N SER A 101 1.69 4.38 -2.46
CA SER A 101 2.95 4.80 -3.07
C SER A 101 4.17 4.13 -2.43
N LEU A 102 4.15 3.90 -1.11
CA LEU A 102 5.20 3.16 -0.40
C LEU A 102 5.33 1.72 -0.93
N TYR A 103 4.22 1.00 -1.06
CA TYR A 103 4.25 -0.36 -1.62
C TYR A 103 4.57 -0.39 -3.11
N THR A 104 4.24 0.68 -3.84
CA THR A 104 4.62 0.87 -5.24
C THR A 104 6.14 1.00 -5.37
N GLU A 105 6.80 1.75 -4.49
CA GLU A 105 8.27 1.83 -4.45
C GLU A 105 8.91 0.47 -4.14
N ARG A 106 8.37 -0.28 -3.18
CA ARG A 106 8.81 -1.65 -2.87
C ARG A 106 8.65 -2.59 -4.07
N LEU A 107 7.55 -2.48 -4.82
CA LEU A 107 7.34 -3.24 -6.05
C LEU A 107 8.38 -2.90 -7.12
N ALA A 108 8.73 -1.63 -7.26
CA ALA A 108 9.79 -1.20 -8.18
C ALA A 108 11.15 -1.79 -7.75
N PHE A 109 11.45 -1.77 -6.44
CA PHE A 109 12.66 -2.38 -5.91
C PHE A 109 12.69 -3.91 -6.17
N ALA A 110 11.56 -4.61 -6.02
CA ALA A 110 11.46 -6.03 -6.36
C ALA A 110 11.78 -6.30 -7.84
N TYR A 111 11.21 -5.50 -8.76
CA TYR A 111 11.55 -5.58 -10.18
C TYR A 111 13.03 -5.32 -10.46
N TYR A 112 13.60 -4.31 -9.80
CA TYR A 112 15.02 -3.99 -9.92
C TYR A 112 15.91 -5.15 -9.46
N LYS A 113 15.65 -5.73 -8.28
CA LYS A 113 16.41 -6.89 -7.75
C LYS A 113 16.35 -8.12 -8.64
N GLU A 114 15.29 -8.28 -9.42
CA GLU A 114 15.12 -9.35 -10.41
C GLU A 114 15.74 -9.00 -11.80
N GLY A 115 16.41 -7.87 -11.93
CA GLY A 115 16.99 -7.40 -13.18
C GLY A 115 16.00 -6.83 -14.19
N GLN A 116 14.72 -6.68 -13.82
CA GLN A 116 13.67 -6.15 -14.69
C GLN A 116 13.64 -4.60 -14.65
N LYS A 117 14.77 -3.99 -15.02
CA LYS A 117 15.04 -2.55 -14.84
C LYS A 117 14.01 -1.63 -15.48
N GLU A 118 13.56 -1.94 -16.70
CA GLU A 118 12.55 -1.12 -17.40
C GLU A 118 11.19 -1.17 -16.69
N LYS A 119 10.81 -2.31 -16.11
CA LYS A 119 9.58 -2.38 -15.30
C LYS A 119 9.72 -1.60 -14.00
N ALA A 120 10.89 -1.67 -13.35
CA ALA A 120 11.17 -0.87 -12.17
C ALA A 120 11.02 0.63 -12.47
N LEU A 121 11.62 1.11 -13.57
CA LEU A 121 11.50 2.51 -14.01
C LEU A 121 10.05 2.90 -14.32
N GLY A 122 9.29 2.03 -14.99
CA GLY A 122 7.87 2.25 -15.25
C GLY A 122 7.05 2.42 -13.98
N VAL A 123 7.29 1.56 -12.98
CA VAL A 123 6.62 1.64 -11.67
C VAL A 123 7.03 2.90 -10.91
N LEU A 124 8.32 3.25 -10.88
CA LEU A 124 8.82 4.46 -10.21
C LEU A 124 8.25 5.74 -10.80
N ASN A 125 8.02 5.77 -12.12
CA ASN A 125 7.41 6.92 -12.81
C ASN A 125 5.95 7.17 -12.40
N SER A 126 5.26 6.20 -11.80
CA SER A 126 3.89 6.36 -11.31
C SER A 126 3.81 7.04 -9.93
N ILE A 127 4.94 7.22 -9.24
CA ILE A 127 4.99 7.89 -7.93
C ILE A 127 5.10 9.40 -8.15
N GLY A 128 4.03 10.13 -7.83
CA GLY A 128 3.95 11.58 -8.02
C GLY A 128 4.62 12.38 -6.90
N LYS A 129 4.82 13.68 -7.16
CA LYS A 129 5.49 14.62 -6.23
C LYS A 129 4.72 14.83 -4.92
N GLU A 130 3.43 14.58 -4.91
CA GLU A 130 2.53 14.67 -3.76
C GLU A 130 2.74 13.54 -2.74
N ASN A 131 3.44 12.47 -3.13
CA ASN A 131 3.69 11.34 -2.25
C ASN A 131 4.90 11.60 -1.36
N PHE A 132 4.77 11.24 -0.07
CA PHE A 132 5.83 11.47 0.92
C PHE A 132 7.15 10.76 0.60
N ASN A 133 7.10 9.65 -0.14
CA ASN A 133 8.26 8.86 -0.56
C ASN A 133 8.79 9.24 -1.96
N TYR A 134 8.33 10.35 -2.54
CA TYR A 134 8.74 10.79 -3.89
C TYR A 134 10.25 10.86 -4.05
N HIS A 135 10.95 11.55 -3.13
CA HIS A 135 12.40 11.72 -3.24
C HIS A 135 13.17 10.41 -3.06
N SER A 136 12.70 9.51 -2.20
CA SER A 136 13.23 8.13 -2.08
C SER A 136 13.08 7.38 -3.39
N ALA A 137 11.90 7.41 -3.98
CA ALA A 137 11.62 6.77 -5.27
C ALA A 137 12.47 7.34 -6.41
N GLN A 138 12.74 8.66 -6.42
CA GLN A 138 13.63 9.29 -7.40
C GLN A 138 15.09 8.82 -7.22
N LEU A 139 15.58 8.66 -5.99
CA LEU A 139 16.91 8.09 -5.76
C LEU A 139 17.04 6.65 -6.23
N LEU A 140 16.03 5.82 -5.95
CA LEU A 140 15.98 4.45 -6.49
C LEU A 140 15.94 4.46 -8.03
N LYS A 141 15.19 5.38 -8.64
CA LYS A 141 15.15 5.56 -10.10
C LYS A 141 16.53 5.92 -10.67
N ALA A 142 17.23 6.85 -10.03
CA ALA A 142 18.59 7.22 -10.44
C ALA A 142 19.54 6.02 -10.36
N GLN A 143 19.48 5.23 -9.31
CA GLN A 143 20.28 4.01 -9.17
C GLN A 143 19.99 3.01 -10.30
N VAL A 144 18.72 2.74 -10.60
CA VAL A 144 18.33 1.84 -11.70
C VAL A 144 18.84 2.34 -13.05
N LEU A 145 18.77 3.67 -13.28
CA LEU A 145 19.29 4.31 -14.51
C LEU A 145 20.80 4.18 -14.61
N LEU A 146 21.56 4.40 -13.53
CA LEU A 146 23.02 4.23 -13.48
C LEU A 146 23.43 2.82 -13.85
N GLU A 147 22.80 1.82 -13.27
CA GLU A 147 23.06 0.42 -13.58
C GLU A 147 22.56 -0.02 -14.98
N SER A 148 21.73 0.82 -15.61
CA SER A 148 21.31 0.66 -17.01
C SER A 148 22.20 1.41 -17.99
N ASN A 149 23.35 1.96 -17.55
CA ASN A 149 24.25 2.83 -18.32
C ASN A 149 23.59 4.12 -18.87
N ARG A 150 22.46 4.56 -18.28
CA ARG A 150 21.73 5.79 -18.65
C ARG A 150 22.16 6.95 -17.76
N LYS A 151 23.48 7.25 -17.74
CA LYS A 151 24.10 8.23 -16.83
C LYS A 151 23.51 9.63 -16.93
N GLU A 152 23.26 10.13 -18.13
CA GLU A 152 22.72 11.49 -18.32
C GLU A 152 21.30 11.64 -17.75
N GLU A 153 20.50 10.58 -17.83
CA GLU A 153 19.16 10.57 -17.25
C GLU A 153 19.22 10.48 -15.73
N ALA A 154 20.08 9.63 -15.19
CA ALA A 154 20.32 9.53 -13.76
C ALA A 154 20.77 10.88 -13.18
N LYS A 155 21.71 11.55 -13.84
CA LYS A 155 22.20 12.89 -13.44
C LYS A 155 21.06 13.89 -13.34
N LYS A 156 20.21 13.98 -14.36
CA LYS A 156 19.03 14.89 -14.33
C LYS A 156 18.09 14.60 -13.15
N VAL A 157 17.85 13.32 -12.86
CA VAL A 157 17.01 12.93 -11.72
C VAL A 157 17.65 13.35 -10.40
N LEU A 158 18.96 13.10 -10.22
CA LEU A 158 19.69 13.46 -9.00
C LEU A 158 19.77 14.99 -8.80
N GLU A 159 20.02 15.76 -9.87
CA GLU A 159 20.00 17.22 -9.83
C GLU A 159 18.63 17.78 -9.43
N SER A 160 17.55 17.14 -9.89
CA SER A 160 16.18 17.49 -9.47
C SER A 160 15.97 17.24 -7.99
N VAL A 161 16.39 16.07 -7.46
CA VAL A 161 16.30 15.76 -6.03
C VAL A 161 17.14 16.73 -5.20
N LEU A 162 18.38 17.04 -5.64
CA LEU A 162 19.26 17.99 -4.96
C LEU A 162 18.60 19.36 -4.81
N LYS A 163 17.93 19.84 -5.86
CA LYS A 163 17.25 21.13 -5.88
C LYS A 163 15.95 21.13 -5.08
N GLU A 164 15.12 20.10 -5.25
CA GLU A 164 13.76 20.05 -4.68
C GLU A 164 13.76 19.65 -3.21
N ALA A 165 14.72 18.85 -2.76
CA ALA A 165 14.85 18.36 -1.39
C ALA A 165 16.00 19.04 -0.61
N MET A 166 16.39 20.26 -0.99
CA MET A 166 17.53 20.98 -0.40
C MET A 166 17.47 20.99 1.14
N GLY A 167 18.60 20.69 1.78
CA GLY A 167 18.72 20.67 3.25
C GLY A 167 18.15 19.42 3.91
N THR A 168 17.72 18.43 3.13
CA THR A 168 17.22 17.15 3.66
C THR A 168 18.25 16.03 3.49
N TYR A 169 17.98 14.89 4.15
CA TYR A 169 18.74 13.65 3.94
C TYR A 169 18.80 13.22 2.47
N TRP A 170 17.69 13.40 1.73
CA TRP A 170 17.59 13.00 0.31
C TRP A 170 18.52 13.81 -0.59
N SER A 171 18.66 15.12 -0.36
CA SER A 171 19.60 15.95 -1.12
C SER A 171 21.05 15.55 -0.87
N ASN A 172 21.41 15.18 0.37
CA ASN A 172 22.75 14.71 0.69
C ASN A 172 23.08 13.39 -0.03
N LEU A 173 22.13 12.46 -0.10
CA LEU A 173 22.29 11.22 -0.87
C LEU A 173 22.41 11.49 -2.37
N ALA A 174 21.58 12.39 -2.92
CA ALA A 174 21.67 12.76 -4.33
C ALA A 174 23.04 13.35 -4.67
N GLN A 175 23.57 14.20 -3.79
CA GLN A 175 24.91 14.78 -3.96
C GLN A 175 25.99 13.70 -3.92
N ALA A 176 25.93 12.75 -2.98
CA ALA A 176 26.89 11.66 -2.90
C ALA A 176 26.89 10.82 -4.19
N LEU A 177 25.72 10.45 -4.71
CA LEU A 177 25.60 9.70 -5.95
C LEU A 177 26.11 10.47 -7.17
N LEU A 178 25.94 11.81 -7.23
CA LEU A 178 26.50 12.65 -8.29
C LEU A 178 28.03 12.71 -8.26
N MET A 179 28.63 12.61 -7.07
CA MET A 179 30.11 12.59 -6.92
C MET A 179 30.74 11.26 -7.33
N GLU A 180 29.98 10.17 -7.31
CA GLU A 180 30.44 8.83 -7.68
C GLU A 180 30.28 8.51 -9.18
N MET A 181 29.66 9.38 -9.96
CA MET A 181 29.40 9.21 -11.41
C MET A 181 30.61 9.54 -12.28
#